data_dc0346133b84dfec1c748e89fcdbe728
#
_entry.id   dc0346133b84dfec1c748e89fcdbe728
#
_cell.length_a   1.000
_cell.length_b   1.000
_cell.length_c   1.000
_cell.angle_alpha   90.00
_cell.angle_beta   90.00
_cell.angle_gamma   90.00
#
_symmetry.space_group_name_H-M   'P 1'
#
loop_
_entity.id
_entity.type
_entity.pdbx_description
1 polymer ?
#
loop_
_entity_poly.entity_id
_entity_poly.type
_entity_poly.pdbx_seq_one_letter_code
_entity_poly.pdbx_strand_id
1 'polypeptide(L)'
;MRLLLYNIRYATGTGAAFHLPLPGAGYLRSNRKVLTRITEFIRAEQSDIVGLIEVDTGSVRTGMVNQAEHIASQIGHYSTYECKYGRSSLNQFVPIVRKQANAFLSAPHVRGERFHYFDIGIKRLIIELELEDVCVFLVHLSLKFRQRQYQLRSLHDLVVQAKKPVIVAGDFNAFWGTHEIYLFMRASGLRSANTHGLPSFPARVPRIELDFILVSAGIEVTDFRVPDVRYSDHRPLVCDFHVKAAA
;
A
#
# COMPACT_ATOMS: atom_id res chain seq x y z
N MET A 1 10.53 -6.71 -13.53
CA MET A 1 10.50 -6.24 -12.13
C MET A 1 9.31 -6.86 -11.40
N ARG A 2 9.44 -7.01 -10.08
CA ARG A 2 8.36 -7.51 -9.19
C ARG A 2 7.97 -6.46 -8.18
N LEU A 3 6.67 -6.13 -8.11
CA LEU A 3 6.06 -5.29 -7.09
C LEU A 3 5.25 -6.15 -6.12
N LEU A 4 5.53 -6.03 -4.83
CA LEU A 4 4.72 -6.58 -3.76
C LEU A 4 3.98 -5.44 -3.04
N LEU A 5 2.67 -5.57 -2.88
CA LEU A 5 1.83 -4.66 -2.09
C LEU A 5 1.28 -5.41 -0.88
N TYR A 6 1.43 -4.86 0.33
CA TYR A 6 0.89 -5.49 1.52
C TYR A 6 0.42 -4.48 2.57
N ASN A 7 -0.86 -4.51 2.91
CA ASN A 7 -1.36 -3.85 4.12
C ASN A 7 -1.05 -4.76 5.31
N ILE A 8 -0.02 -4.40 6.10
CA ILE A 8 0.49 -5.23 7.22
C ILE A 8 -0.21 -4.94 8.55
N ARG A 9 -1.14 -3.97 8.57
CA ARG A 9 -1.90 -3.59 9.77
C ARG A 9 -1.02 -3.49 11.02
N TYR A 10 0.10 -2.80 10.91
CA TYR A 10 1.05 -2.56 12.01
C TYR A 10 1.59 -3.86 12.64
N ALA A 11 1.60 -4.98 11.90
CA ALA A 11 1.98 -6.32 12.37
C ALA A 11 1.21 -6.76 13.65
N THR A 12 -0.06 -6.41 13.76
CA THR A 12 -0.91 -6.81 14.90
C THR A 12 -1.38 -8.25 14.83
N GLY A 13 -1.31 -8.85 13.64
CA GLY A 13 -1.72 -10.23 13.39
C GLY A 13 -3.23 -10.42 13.19
N THR A 14 -3.66 -11.67 13.10
CA THR A 14 -5.05 -12.08 12.89
C THR A 14 -5.51 -12.99 14.02
N GLY A 15 -5.80 -12.44 15.21
CA GLY A 15 -6.38 -13.20 16.32
C GLY A 15 -7.87 -13.54 16.10
N ALA A 16 -8.45 -14.47 16.87
CA ALA A 16 -9.86 -14.87 16.75
C ALA A 16 -10.83 -13.68 16.97
N ALA A 17 -10.47 -12.72 17.83
CA ALA A 17 -11.24 -11.50 18.10
C ALA A 17 -11.08 -10.42 17.01
N PHE A 18 -10.28 -10.65 16.00
CA PHE A 18 -9.79 -9.68 15.05
C PHE A 18 -10.81 -9.26 13.98
N HIS A 19 -11.80 -10.12 13.72
CA HIS A 19 -12.88 -9.86 12.77
C HIS A 19 -14.10 -9.20 13.40
N LEU A 20 -14.07 -8.96 14.71
CA LEU A 20 -15.09 -8.16 15.36
C LEU A 20 -14.84 -6.69 15.03
N PRO A 21 -15.85 -5.94 14.56
CA PRO A 21 -15.72 -4.52 14.20
C PRO A 21 -15.65 -3.63 15.46
N LEU A 22 -14.96 -4.08 16.49
CA LEU A 22 -14.78 -3.32 17.71
C LEU A 22 -13.63 -2.32 17.53
N PRO A 23 -13.89 -1.01 17.71
CA PRO A 23 -12.85 -0.01 17.72
C PRO A 23 -11.77 -0.37 18.74
N GLY A 24 -10.53 -0.52 18.29
CA GLY A 24 -9.38 -0.82 19.16
C GLY A 24 -9.06 -2.30 19.38
N ALA A 25 -9.85 -3.26 18.89
CA ALA A 25 -9.49 -4.68 18.96
C ALA A 25 -8.16 -4.96 18.23
N GLY A 26 -7.14 -5.36 19.01
CA GLY A 26 -5.80 -5.65 18.47
C GLY A 26 -4.93 -4.43 18.10
N TYR A 27 -5.47 -3.21 18.10
CA TYR A 27 -4.78 -2.00 17.68
C TYR A 27 -3.60 -1.60 18.58
N LEU A 28 -3.63 -1.96 19.85
CA LEU A 28 -2.64 -1.57 20.85
C LEU A 28 -1.47 -2.56 20.99
N ARG A 29 -1.48 -3.67 20.26
CA ARG A 29 -0.43 -4.70 20.38
C ARG A 29 0.18 -5.01 19.01
N SER A 30 1.40 -4.58 18.76
CA SER A 30 2.25 -5.15 17.73
C SER A 30 2.84 -6.47 18.22
N ASN A 31 2.95 -7.45 17.32
CA ASN A 31 3.49 -8.76 17.65
C ASN A 31 4.80 -8.97 16.86
N ARG A 32 5.94 -9.01 17.57
CA ARG A 32 7.24 -9.24 16.93
C ARG A 32 7.30 -10.51 16.10
N LYS A 33 6.63 -11.59 16.55
CA LYS A 33 6.57 -12.85 15.79
C LYS A 33 5.82 -12.67 14.45
N VAL A 34 4.79 -11.83 14.44
CA VAL A 34 4.06 -11.50 13.19
C VAL A 34 4.93 -10.67 12.26
N LEU A 35 5.63 -9.67 12.80
CA LEU A 35 6.57 -8.85 12.01
C LEU A 35 7.67 -9.73 11.39
N THR A 36 8.25 -10.66 12.15
CA THR A 36 9.24 -11.62 11.63
C THR A 36 8.68 -12.44 10.48
N ARG A 37 7.48 -13.01 10.62
CA ARG A 37 6.85 -13.81 9.54
C ARG A 37 6.54 -12.97 8.30
N ILE A 38 6.09 -11.72 8.46
CA ILE A 38 5.89 -10.79 7.36
C ILE A 38 7.23 -10.53 6.65
N THR A 39 8.29 -10.28 7.40
CA THR A 39 9.63 -10.03 6.85
C THR A 39 10.17 -11.25 6.09
N GLU A 40 10.03 -12.45 6.65
CA GLU A 40 10.42 -13.70 6.01
C GLU A 40 9.66 -13.94 4.71
N PHE A 41 8.34 -13.69 4.71
CA PHE A 41 7.52 -13.76 3.50
C PHE A 41 8.00 -12.78 2.43
N ILE A 42 8.18 -11.49 2.78
CA ILE A 42 8.65 -10.46 1.84
C ILE A 42 10.03 -10.83 1.27
N ARG A 43 10.93 -11.34 2.11
CA ARG A 43 12.25 -11.82 1.68
C ARG A 43 12.15 -12.97 0.68
N ALA A 44 11.26 -13.94 0.96
CA ALA A 44 11.06 -15.12 0.08
C ALA A 44 10.49 -14.71 -1.29
N GLU A 45 9.72 -13.64 -1.36
CA GLU A 45 9.16 -13.13 -2.61
C GLU A 45 10.19 -12.47 -3.54
N GLN A 46 11.35 -12.06 -3.02
CA GLN A 46 12.44 -11.42 -3.79
C GLN A 46 11.94 -10.26 -4.67
N SER A 47 11.08 -9.41 -4.10
CA SER A 47 10.46 -8.32 -4.83
C SER A 47 11.41 -7.15 -4.99
N ASP A 48 11.46 -6.53 -6.18
CA ASP A 48 12.26 -5.34 -6.45
C ASP A 48 11.70 -4.10 -5.72
N ILE A 49 10.37 -4.02 -5.62
CA ILE A 49 9.64 -2.93 -5.00
C ILE A 49 8.62 -3.52 -4.03
N VAL A 50 8.56 -2.98 -2.82
CA VAL A 50 7.58 -3.37 -1.80
C VAL A 50 6.81 -2.15 -1.33
N GLY A 51 5.50 -2.12 -1.58
CA GLY A 51 4.58 -1.12 -1.02
C GLY A 51 3.96 -1.64 0.27
N LEU A 52 4.25 -0.98 1.39
CA LEU A 52 3.72 -1.33 2.70
C LEU A 52 2.69 -0.31 3.16
N ILE A 53 1.51 -0.79 3.52
CA ILE A 53 0.42 0.01 4.06
C ILE A 53 0.23 -0.34 5.53
N GLU A 54 -0.10 0.66 6.33
CA GLU A 54 -0.27 0.52 7.78
C GLU A 54 0.99 0.00 8.48
N VAL A 55 2.10 0.72 8.29
CA VAL A 55 3.33 0.51 9.05
C VAL A 55 3.38 1.43 10.28
N ASP A 56 4.11 1.00 11.30
CA ASP A 56 4.41 1.78 12.50
C ASP A 56 5.88 2.17 12.48
N THR A 57 6.16 3.47 12.58
CA THR A 57 7.52 4.04 12.52
C THR A 57 8.19 4.16 13.91
N GLY A 58 7.84 3.27 14.84
CA GLY A 58 8.45 3.22 16.16
C GLY A 58 7.59 3.89 17.24
N SER A 59 6.35 3.45 17.41
CA SER A 59 5.54 3.81 18.57
C SER A 59 5.84 2.88 19.77
N VAL A 60 5.29 3.23 20.94
CA VAL A 60 5.34 2.37 22.12
C VAL A 60 4.72 0.99 21.87
N ARG A 61 3.76 0.89 20.95
CA ARG A 61 3.11 -0.36 20.53
C ARG A 61 4.10 -1.36 19.94
N THR A 62 5.09 -0.88 19.17
CA THR A 62 6.12 -1.70 18.53
C THR A 62 7.39 -1.84 19.34
N GLY A 63 7.42 -1.29 20.57
CA GLY A 63 8.64 -1.19 21.35
C GLY A 63 9.68 -0.30 20.67
N MET A 64 9.25 0.80 20.06
CA MET A 64 10.07 1.79 19.36
C MET A 64 10.73 1.26 18.06
N VAL A 65 10.31 0.10 17.56
CA VAL A 65 10.83 -0.46 16.29
C VAL A 65 10.09 0.18 15.12
N ASN A 66 10.85 0.77 14.19
CA ASN A 66 10.35 1.20 12.90
C ASN A 66 10.21 -0.03 11.98
N GLN A 67 8.98 -0.40 11.65
CA GLN A 67 8.70 -1.62 10.88
C GLN A 67 9.22 -1.53 9.45
N ALA A 68 9.14 -0.36 8.81
CA ALA A 68 9.63 -0.19 7.43
C ALA A 68 11.16 -0.36 7.37
N GLU A 69 11.91 0.33 8.23
CA GLU A 69 13.37 0.21 8.30
C GLU A 69 13.80 -1.20 8.70
N HIS A 70 13.08 -1.83 9.64
CA HIS A 70 13.37 -3.20 10.05
C HIS A 70 13.25 -4.18 8.87
N ILE A 71 12.14 -4.12 8.09
CA ILE A 71 11.96 -4.99 6.93
C ILE A 71 13.01 -4.66 5.88
N ALA A 72 13.21 -3.38 5.55
CA ALA A 72 14.17 -2.93 4.53
C ALA A 72 15.59 -3.43 4.81
N SER A 73 16.06 -3.30 6.06
CA SER A 73 17.39 -3.78 6.47
C SER A 73 17.57 -5.29 6.31
N GLN A 74 16.48 -6.06 6.50
CA GLN A 74 16.50 -7.51 6.40
C GLN A 74 16.48 -8.02 4.94
N ILE A 75 15.99 -7.21 4.00
CA ILE A 75 15.93 -7.59 2.57
C ILE A 75 16.94 -6.82 1.70
N GLY A 76 17.73 -5.91 2.29
CA GLY A 76 18.74 -5.13 1.57
C GLY A 76 18.17 -4.02 0.69
N HIS A 77 17.02 -3.46 1.05
CA HIS A 77 16.35 -2.40 0.30
C HIS A 77 16.53 -1.03 0.92
N TYR A 78 16.46 0.01 0.09
CA TYR A 78 16.24 1.38 0.54
C TYR A 78 14.79 1.54 1.01
N SER A 79 14.56 2.30 2.07
CA SER A 79 13.22 2.56 2.59
C SER A 79 12.86 4.03 2.53
N THR A 80 11.69 4.32 1.96
CA THR A 80 11.04 5.62 1.97
C THR A 80 9.71 5.50 2.68
N TYR A 81 9.48 6.31 3.70
CA TYR A 81 8.21 6.30 4.44
C TYR A 81 7.84 7.71 4.92
N GLU A 82 6.53 7.93 5.06
CA GLU A 82 6.02 9.17 5.62
C GLU A 82 4.77 8.90 6.46
N CYS A 83 4.58 9.73 7.50
CA CYS A 83 3.44 9.63 8.38
C CYS A 83 2.15 10.05 7.69
N LYS A 84 1.06 9.33 7.95
CA LYS A 84 -0.26 9.56 7.31
C LYS A 84 -0.86 10.93 7.61
N TYR A 85 -0.39 11.59 8.68
CA TYR A 85 -0.96 12.83 9.18
C TYR A 85 0.01 13.98 8.96
N GLY A 86 -0.39 14.95 8.13
CA GLY A 86 0.38 16.17 7.91
C GLY A 86 0.61 16.95 9.20
N ARG A 87 1.63 17.80 9.22
CA ARG A 87 2.10 18.55 10.41
C ARG A 87 1.03 19.40 11.12
N SER A 88 -0.09 19.71 10.48
CA SER A 88 -1.20 20.50 11.02
C SER A 88 -2.33 19.66 11.66
N SER A 89 -2.22 18.33 11.71
CA SER A 89 -3.28 17.46 12.23
C SER A 89 -3.20 17.31 13.75
N LEU A 90 -4.35 17.42 14.45
CA LEU A 90 -4.46 17.12 15.89
C LEU A 90 -4.03 15.68 16.24
N ASN A 91 -4.08 14.77 15.28
CA ASN A 91 -3.62 13.38 15.45
C ASN A 91 -2.13 13.24 15.76
N GLN A 92 -1.32 14.28 15.53
CA GLN A 92 0.10 14.30 15.93
C GLN A 92 0.31 14.26 17.45
N PHE A 93 -0.68 14.66 18.22
CA PHE A 93 -0.60 14.64 19.69
C PHE A 93 -0.88 13.25 20.29
N VAL A 94 -1.39 12.31 19.47
CA VAL A 94 -1.65 10.94 19.92
C VAL A 94 -0.42 10.06 19.67
N PRO A 95 0.28 9.55 20.70
CA PRO A 95 1.61 8.92 20.56
C PRO A 95 1.69 7.76 19.58
N ILE A 96 0.65 6.92 19.48
CA ILE A 96 0.61 5.79 18.53
C ILE A 96 0.21 6.29 17.14
N VAL A 97 -0.77 7.17 17.04
CA VAL A 97 -1.35 7.62 15.77
C VAL A 97 -0.33 8.40 14.94
N ARG A 98 0.48 9.26 15.58
CA ARG A 98 1.54 10.04 14.91
C ARG A 98 2.62 9.19 14.24
N LYS A 99 2.72 7.91 14.62
CA LYS A 99 3.71 6.96 14.10
C LYS A 99 3.15 6.04 13.00
N GLN A 100 1.90 6.25 12.61
CA GLN A 100 1.30 5.50 11.51
C GLN A 100 1.73 6.06 10.17
N ALA A 101 2.24 5.18 9.32
CA ALA A 101 2.81 5.53 8.02
C ALA A 101 2.41 4.53 6.94
N ASN A 102 2.74 4.88 5.71
CA ASN A 102 2.94 3.97 4.60
C ASN A 102 4.40 4.04 4.18
N ALA A 103 4.90 3.02 3.49
CA ALA A 103 6.29 2.96 3.10
C ALA A 103 6.48 2.28 1.73
N PHE A 104 7.48 2.72 0.97
CA PHE A 104 8.09 1.94 -0.09
C PHE A 104 9.45 1.40 0.36
N LEU A 105 9.74 0.15 -0.04
CA LEU A 105 11.08 -0.42 0.02
C LEU A 105 11.49 -0.74 -1.42
N SER A 106 12.70 -0.34 -1.82
CA SER A 106 13.15 -0.45 -3.21
C SER A 106 14.58 -0.99 -3.30
N ALA A 107 14.80 -2.03 -4.11
CA ALA A 107 16.11 -2.48 -4.52
C ALA A 107 16.67 -1.65 -5.68
N PRO A 108 15.87 -1.27 -6.71
CA PRO A 108 16.30 -0.37 -7.76
C PRO A 108 16.63 1.03 -7.24
N HIS A 109 17.54 1.72 -7.95
CA HIS A 109 17.88 3.09 -7.62
C HIS A 109 16.69 4.03 -7.75
N VAL A 110 16.40 4.75 -6.67
CA VAL A 110 15.33 5.76 -6.61
C VAL A 110 15.87 7.06 -7.19
N ARG A 111 15.24 7.56 -8.26
CA ARG A 111 15.57 8.84 -8.89
C ARG A 111 14.98 10.03 -8.16
N GLY A 112 13.80 9.80 -7.54
CA GLY A 112 13.11 10.81 -6.78
C GLY A 112 11.99 10.23 -5.94
N GLU A 113 11.68 10.94 -4.87
CA GLU A 113 10.55 10.63 -4.00
C GLU A 113 9.79 11.90 -3.70
N ARG A 114 8.45 11.83 -3.74
CA ARG A 114 7.57 12.95 -3.40
C ARG A 114 6.43 12.47 -2.52
N PHE A 115 6.07 13.31 -1.57
CA PHE A 115 4.96 13.08 -0.66
C PHE A 115 3.86 14.08 -0.97
N HIS A 116 2.70 13.58 -1.36
CA HIS A 116 1.52 14.39 -1.61
C HIS A 116 0.46 14.08 -0.56
N TYR A 117 -0.41 15.04 -0.32
CA TYR A 117 -1.48 14.87 0.66
C TYR A 117 -2.82 15.27 0.04
N PHE A 118 -3.80 14.37 0.16
CA PHE A 118 -5.17 14.73 -0.17
C PHE A 118 -5.69 15.84 0.76
N ASP A 119 -6.48 16.74 0.23
CA ASP A 119 -7.10 17.81 1.02
C ASP A 119 -8.15 17.28 1.99
N ILE A 120 -8.79 16.15 1.66
CA ILE A 120 -9.93 15.58 2.36
C ILE A 120 -9.63 14.17 2.85
N GLY A 121 -10.13 13.86 4.06
CA GLY A 121 -10.04 12.53 4.66
C GLY A 121 -9.01 12.44 5.78
N ILE A 122 -8.99 11.28 6.43
CA ILE A 122 -8.04 10.96 7.50
C ILE A 122 -6.77 10.34 6.90
N LYS A 123 -6.94 9.43 5.94
CA LYS A 123 -5.87 8.79 5.18
C LYS A 123 -5.54 9.68 3.99
N ARG A 124 -4.51 10.49 4.09
CA ARG A 124 -4.25 11.58 3.13
C ARG A 124 -2.96 11.42 2.34
N LEU A 125 -2.06 10.57 2.79
CA LEU A 125 -0.73 10.42 2.20
C LEU A 125 -0.77 9.66 0.88
N ILE A 126 -0.09 10.22 -0.12
CA ILE A 126 0.34 9.56 -1.35
C ILE A 126 1.86 9.59 -1.36
N ILE A 127 2.51 8.46 -1.56
CA ILE A 127 3.95 8.38 -1.80
C ILE A 127 4.16 8.16 -3.29
N GLU A 128 4.87 9.06 -3.93
CA GLU A 128 5.32 8.95 -5.31
C GLU A 128 6.78 8.53 -5.31
N LEU A 129 7.08 7.39 -5.90
CA LEU A 129 8.43 6.87 -6.09
C LEU A 129 8.77 6.92 -7.58
N GLU A 130 9.77 7.71 -7.96
CA GLU A 130 10.26 7.80 -9.33
C GLU A 130 11.47 6.89 -9.49
N LEU A 131 11.36 5.86 -10.32
CA LEU A 131 12.45 4.99 -10.74
C LEU A 131 12.94 5.41 -12.14
N GLU A 132 13.87 4.63 -12.72
CA GLU A 132 14.44 4.95 -14.05
C GLU A 132 13.34 5.04 -15.11
N ASP A 133 12.50 4.02 -15.24
CA ASP A 133 11.56 3.85 -16.34
C ASP A 133 10.09 3.89 -15.92
N VAL A 134 9.79 4.00 -14.62
CA VAL A 134 8.43 3.92 -14.08
C VAL A 134 8.25 4.84 -12.89
N CYS A 135 7.06 5.40 -12.76
CA CYS A 135 6.59 6.12 -11.58
C CYS A 135 5.57 5.27 -10.83
N VAL A 136 5.77 5.07 -9.51
CA VAL A 136 4.89 4.25 -8.68
C VAL A 136 4.26 5.10 -7.59
N PHE A 137 2.93 5.12 -7.53
CA PHE A 137 2.17 5.78 -6.47
C PHE A 137 1.66 4.76 -5.45
N LEU A 138 1.90 4.99 -4.16
CA LEU A 138 1.33 4.21 -3.07
C LEU A 138 0.27 5.04 -2.36
N VAL A 139 -0.94 4.48 -2.28
CA VAL A 139 -2.09 5.14 -1.69
C VAL A 139 -2.77 4.28 -0.63
N HIS A 140 -3.41 4.94 0.34
CA HIS A 140 -4.35 4.31 1.25
C HIS A 140 -5.57 5.22 1.36
N LEU A 141 -6.65 4.89 0.65
CA LEU A 141 -7.80 5.75 0.48
C LEU A 141 -8.77 5.67 1.67
N SER A 142 -9.65 6.65 1.76
CA SER A 142 -10.62 6.77 2.85
C SER A 142 -11.68 5.67 2.80
N LEU A 143 -12.13 5.23 3.99
CA LEU A 143 -13.27 4.32 4.14
C LEU A 143 -14.59 4.95 3.68
N LYS A 144 -14.73 6.29 3.78
CA LYS A 144 -15.94 7.00 3.40
C LYS A 144 -16.00 7.19 1.89
N PHE A 145 -17.04 6.69 1.23
CA PHE A 145 -17.23 6.75 -0.23
C PHE A 145 -17.02 8.16 -0.80
N ARG A 146 -17.73 9.19 -0.30
CA ARG A 146 -17.57 10.57 -0.80
C ARG A 146 -16.14 11.07 -0.72
N GLN A 147 -15.45 10.84 0.40
CA GLN A 147 -14.06 11.27 0.56
C GLN A 147 -13.14 10.54 -0.43
N ARG A 148 -13.38 9.24 -0.64
CA ARG A 148 -12.63 8.42 -1.60
C ARG A 148 -12.79 8.93 -3.02
N GLN A 149 -14.00 9.36 -3.44
CA GLN A 149 -14.21 9.94 -4.77
C GLN A 149 -13.41 11.25 -4.97
N TYR A 150 -13.35 12.13 -3.98
CA TYR A 150 -12.49 13.31 -4.04
C TYR A 150 -10.99 12.96 -4.09
N GLN A 151 -10.57 11.94 -3.33
CA GLN A 151 -9.19 11.46 -3.34
C GLN A 151 -8.82 10.86 -4.70
N LEU A 152 -9.70 10.09 -5.33
CA LEU A 152 -9.50 9.54 -6.67
C LEU A 152 -9.36 10.63 -7.72
N ARG A 153 -10.11 11.73 -7.61
CA ARG A 153 -9.96 12.89 -8.49
C ARG A 153 -8.58 13.54 -8.34
N SER A 154 -8.14 13.81 -7.11
CA SER A 154 -6.81 14.38 -6.86
C SER A 154 -5.68 13.43 -7.32
N LEU A 155 -5.85 12.13 -7.15
CA LEU A 155 -4.91 11.12 -7.63
C LEU A 155 -4.86 11.09 -9.16
N HIS A 156 -5.99 11.25 -9.85
CA HIS A 156 -6.04 11.38 -11.31
C HIS A 156 -5.15 12.51 -11.80
N ASP A 157 -5.23 13.68 -11.17
CA ASP A 157 -4.45 14.86 -11.56
C ASP A 157 -2.94 14.60 -11.45
N LEU A 158 -2.49 13.82 -10.44
CA LEU A 158 -1.09 13.40 -10.31
C LEU A 158 -0.70 12.38 -11.38
N VAL A 159 -1.55 11.38 -11.62
CA VAL A 159 -1.27 10.31 -12.59
C VAL A 159 -1.13 10.86 -14.00
N VAL A 160 -1.99 11.78 -14.43
CA VAL A 160 -1.95 12.33 -15.80
C VAL A 160 -0.77 13.30 -16.00
N GLN A 161 -0.20 13.85 -14.93
CA GLN A 161 1.00 14.70 -14.99
C GLN A 161 2.30 13.89 -15.05
N ALA A 162 2.27 12.61 -14.73
CA ALA A 162 3.45 11.75 -14.76
C ALA A 162 3.95 11.59 -16.19
N LYS A 163 5.28 11.78 -16.38
CA LYS A 163 5.93 11.71 -17.71
C LYS A 163 6.37 10.28 -18.09
N LYS A 164 6.35 9.37 -17.14
CA LYS A 164 6.75 7.97 -17.29
C LYS A 164 5.54 7.05 -17.20
N PRO A 165 5.62 5.80 -17.65
CA PRO A 165 4.64 4.78 -17.32
C PRO A 165 4.34 4.75 -15.82
N VAL A 166 3.07 4.56 -15.45
CA VAL A 166 2.59 4.71 -14.09
C VAL A 166 2.07 3.38 -13.54
N ILE A 167 2.39 3.11 -12.29
CA ILE A 167 1.74 2.11 -11.45
C ILE A 167 1.09 2.84 -10.27
N VAL A 168 -0.18 2.57 -10.00
CA VAL A 168 -0.85 3.01 -8.77
C VAL A 168 -1.16 1.76 -7.94
N ALA A 169 -0.54 1.64 -6.78
CA ALA A 169 -0.72 0.52 -5.87
C ALA A 169 -1.27 1.00 -4.52
N GLY A 170 -2.16 0.23 -3.90
CA GLY A 170 -2.64 0.61 -2.58
C GLY A 170 -3.91 -0.10 -2.12
N ASP A 171 -4.29 0.23 -0.88
CA ASP A 171 -5.58 -0.11 -0.31
C ASP A 171 -6.58 0.99 -0.68
N PHE A 172 -7.45 0.69 -1.62
CA PHE A 172 -8.45 1.63 -2.14
C PHE A 172 -9.70 1.68 -1.27
N ASN A 173 -9.86 0.74 -0.33
CA ASN A 173 -11.08 0.63 0.47
C ASN A 173 -12.38 0.64 -0.36
N ALA A 174 -12.33 0.08 -1.56
CA ALA A 174 -13.45 0.01 -2.50
C ALA A 174 -14.39 -1.16 -2.16
N PHE A 175 -15.19 -1.01 -1.10
CA PHE A 175 -16.07 -2.09 -0.59
C PHE A 175 -17.13 -2.55 -1.59
N TRP A 176 -17.45 -1.75 -2.59
CA TRP A 176 -18.38 -2.07 -3.68
C TRP A 176 -17.65 -2.62 -4.92
N GLY A 177 -16.37 -2.97 -4.75
CA GLY A 177 -15.53 -3.54 -5.80
C GLY A 177 -15.03 -2.51 -6.82
N THR A 178 -14.56 -3.02 -7.96
CA THR A 178 -13.97 -2.21 -9.06
C THR A 178 -14.89 -1.13 -9.62
N HIS A 179 -16.22 -1.24 -9.45
CA HIS A 179 -17.17 -0.23 -9.89
C HIS A 179 -16.91 1.15 -9.29
N GLU A 180 -16.44 1.20 -8.02
CA GLU A 180 -16.13 2.47 -7.37
C GLU A 180 -14.95 3.21 -7.98
N ILE A 181 -14.01 2.49 -8.58
CA ILE A 181 -12.77 3.05 -9.16
C ILE A 181 -12.76 3.02 -10.69
N TYR A 182 -13.84 2.53 -11.31
CA TYR A 182 -13.92 2.37 -12.76
C TYR A 182 -13.71 3.68 -13.51
N LEU A 183 -14.39 4.75 -13.09
CA LEU A 183 -14.23 6.07 -13.73
C LEU A 183 -12.80 6.60 -13.59
N PHE A 184 -12.20 6.42 -12.41
CA PHE A 184 -10.80 6.79 -12.18
C PHE A 184 -9.87 6.04 -13.14
N MET A 185 -10.00 4.72 -13.23
CA MET A 185 -9.18 3.91 -14.13
C MET A 185 -9.32 4.37 -15.58
N ARG A 186 -10.56 4.58 -16.06
CA ARG A 186 -10.83 5.02 -17.45
C ARG A 186 -10.28 6.41 -17.73
N ALA A 187 -10.51 7.36 -16.84
CA ALA A 187 -10.04 8.73 -16.99
C ALA A 187 -8.50 8.83 -16.96
N SER A 188 -7.85 8.00 -16.12
CA SER A 188 -6.39 8.00 -15.97
C SER A 188 -5.66 7.07 -16.96
N GLY A 189 -6.38 6.38 -17.86
CA GLY A 189 -5.77 5.41 -18.78
C GLY A 189 -5.14 4.21 -18.06
N LEU A 190 -5.65 3.86 -16.89
CA LEU A 190 -5.16 2.74 -16.10
C LEU A 190 -6.03 1.50 -16.27
N ARG A 191 -5.41 0.34 -16.09
CA ARG A 191 -6.10 -0.95 -16.01
C ARG A 191 -5.65 -1.73 -14.78
N SER A 192 -6.51 -2.61 -14.26
CA SER A 192 -6.12 -3.48 -13.15
C SER A 192 -5.12 -4.55 -13.63
N ALA A 193 -4.07 -4.78 -12.82
CA ALA A 193 -3.20 -5.93 -12.98
C ALA A 193 -3.93 -7.24 -12.62
N ASN A 194 -4.91 -7.17 -11.72
CA ASN A 194 -5.76 -8.28 -11.30
C ASN A 194 -6.90 -8.50 -12.31
N THR A 195 -6.62 -9.18 -13.40
CA THR A 195 -7.60 -9.46 -14.46
C THR A 195 -8.65 -10.51 -14.08
N HIS A 196 -8.38 -11.29 -13.03
CA HIS A 196 -9.26 -12.37 -12.55
C HIS A 196 -10.14 -11.96 -11.37
N GLY A 197 -10.00 -10.72 -10.86
CA GLY A 197 -10.77 -10.25 -9.71
C GLY A 197 -10.50 -11.03 -8.42
N LEU A 198 -9.25 -11.46 -8.21
CA LEU A 198 -8.84 -12.21 -7.02
C LEU A 198 -9.02 -11.35 -5.77
N PRO A 199 -9.77 -11.79 -4.76
CA PRO A 199 -10.02 -10.99 -3.56
C PRO A 199 -8.81 -10.99 -2.60
N SER A 200 -8.56 -9.84 -1.95
CA SER A 200 -7.48 -9.67 -0.95
C SER A 200 -8.00 -9.61 0.49
N PHE A 201 -9.29 -9.35 0.70
CA PHE A 201 -9.87 -9.11 2.02
C PHE A 201 -11.18 -9.89 2.25
N PRO A 202 -11.48 -10.35 3.48
CA PRO A 202 -10.53 -10.51 4.60
C PRO A 202 -9.58 -11.71 4.36
N ALA A 203 -8.35 -11.65 4.87
CA ALA A 203 -7.30 -12.63 4.54
C ALA A 203 -7.66 -14.10 4.81
N ARG A 204 -8.51 -14.37 5.81
CA ARG A 204 -8.93 -15.74 6.15
C ARG A 204 -9.88 -16.38 5.14
N VAL A 205 -10.86 -15.60 4.68
CA VAL A 205 -11.87 -16.03 3.69
C VAL A 205 -12.06 -14.84 2.74
N PRO A 206 -11.21 -14.67 1.74
CA PRO A 206 -11.26 -13.52 0.85
C PRO A 206 -12.56 -13.47 0.06
N ARG A 207 -13.18 -12.28 0.02
CA ARG A 207 -14.45 -12.05 -0.67
C ARG A 207 -14.46 -10.74 -1.45
N ILE A 208 -13.58 -9.79 -1.10
CA ILE A 208 -13.57 -8.44 -1.63
C ILE A 208 -12.16 -8.09 -2.09
N GLU A 209 -12.06 -7.45 -3.24
CA GLU A 209 -10.84 -6.82 -3.72
C GLU A 209 -10.79 -5.40 -3.14
N LEU A 210 -9.96 -5.16 -2.12
CA LEU A 210 -9.75 -3.84 -1.52
C LEU A 210 -8.41 -3.23 -1.93
N ASP A 211 -7.43 -4.10 -2.21
CA ASP A 211 -6.08 -3.73 -2.60
C ASP A 211 -5.96 -3.85 -4.11
N PHE A 212 -5.38 -2.84 -4.75
CA PHE A 212 -5.26 -2.78 -6.20
C PHE A 212 -3.83 -2.45 -6.62
N ILE A 213 -3.41 -3.04 -7.74
CA ILE A 213 -2.26 -2.62 -8.54
C ILE A 213 -2.82 -2.26 -9.91
N LEU A 214 -2.82 -0.96 -10.21
CA LEU A 214 -3.30 -0.40 -11.47
C LEU A 214 -2.12 0.05 -12.31
N VAL A 215 -2.14 -0.24 -13.60
CA VAL A 215 -1.01 0.01 -14.50
C VAL A 215 -1.43 0.78 -15.75
N SER A 216 -0.57 1.69 -16.22
CA SER A 216 -0.76 2.40 -17.48
C SER A 216 -0.40 1.52 -18.69
N ALA A 217 -0.73 1.97 -19.91
CA ALA A 217 -0.50 1.22 -21.15
C ALA A 217 0.99 0.88 -21.40
N GLY A 218 1.92 1.69 -20.88
CA GLY A 218 3.37 1.44 -20.96
C GLY A 218 3.87 0.30 -20.06
N ILE A 219 3.02 -0.32 -19.26
CA ILE A 219 3.37 -1.45 -18.39
C ILE A 219 2.74 -2.71 -18.93
N GLU A 220 3.54 -3.77 -19.06
CA GLU A 220 3.09 -5.12 -19.37
C GLU A 220 3.15 -5.98 -18.10
N VAL A 221 2.00 -6.47 -17.65
CA VAL A 221 1.91 -7.41 -16.51
C VAL A 221 2.12 -8.82 -17.04
N THR A 222 3.11 -9.51 -16.49
CA THR A 222 3.46 -10.88 -16.89
C THR A 222 2.91 -11.94 -15.93
N ASP A 223 2.78 -11.60 -14.65
CA ASP A 223 2.13 -12.44 -13.64
C ASP A 223 1.45 -11.57 -12.58
N PHE A 224 0.34 -12.08 -12.04
CA PHE A 224 -0.36 -11.46 -10.91
C PHE A 224 -0.93 -12.55 -10.00
N ARG A 225 -0.67 -12.44 -8.70
CA ARG A 225 -1.18 -13.38 -7.72
C ARG A 225 -1.48 -12.73 -6.37
N VAL A 226 -2.35 -13.38 -5.62
CA VAL A 226 -2.72 -13.02 -4.24
C VAL A 226 -2.34 -14.21 -3.35
N PRO A 227 -1.12 -14.24 -2.77
CA PRO A 227 -0.64 -15.34 -1.94
C PRO A 227 -1.54 -15.60 -0.72
N ASP A 228 -1.75 -16.88 -0.34
CA ASP A 228 -2.52 -17.26 0.84
C ASP A 228 -1.73 -17.01 2.13
N VAL A 229 -1.40 -15.76 2.38
CA VAL A 229 -0.72 -15.28 3.57
C VAL A 229 -1.70 -14.61 4.52
N ARG A 230 -1.68 -15.00 5.81
CA ARG A 230 -2.68 -14.62 6.80
C ARG A 230 -2.05 -13.95 8.03
N TYR A 231 -1.01 -13.14 7.82
CA TYR A 231 -0.35 -12.40 8.91
C TYR A 231 -0.96 -11.02 9.17
N SER A 232 -1.86 -10.58 8.28
CA SER A 232 -2.69 -9.38 8.37
C SER A 232 -4.14 -9.73 8.05
N ASP A 233 -5.07 -8.79 8.16
CA ASP A 233 -6.45 -8.91 7.68
C ASP A 233 -6.57 -8.77 6.16
N HIS A 234 -5.53 -8.26 5.49
CA HIS A 234 -5.39 -8.27 4.04
C HIS A 234 -4.42 -9.37 3.59
N ARG A 235 -4.62 -9.90 2.41
CA ARG A 235 -3.62 -10.71 1.70
C ARG A 235 -2.71 -9.81 0.88
N PRO A 236 -1.42 -10.17 0.74
CA PRO A 236 -0.52 -9.43 -0.14
C PRO A 236 -0.89 -9.64 -1.62
N LEU A 237 -0.54 -8.65 -2.45
CA LEU A 237 -0.57 -8.75 -3.90
C LEU A 237 0.86 -8.80 -4.43
N VAL A 238 1.13 -9.66 -5.39
CA VAL A 238 2.41 -9.73 -6.10
C VAL A 238 2.16 -9.59 -7.58
N CYS A 239 2.88 -8.67 -8.23
CA CYS A 239 2.75 -8.36 -9.64
C CYS A 239 4.12 -8.34 -10.30
N ASP A 240 4.32 -9.22 -11.27
CA ASP A 240 5.48 -9.20 -12.14
C ASP A 240 5.16 -8.40 -13.40
N PHE A 241 6.07 -7.50 -13.78
CA PHE A 241 5.82 -6.58 -14.89
C PHE A 241 7.11 -6.16 -15.63
N HIS A 242 6.92 -5.72 -16.86
CA HIS A 242 7.94 -5.06 -17.66
C HIS A 242 7.46 -3.67 -18.09
N VAL A 243 8.39 -2.72 -18.14
CA VAL A 243 8.15 -1.43 -18.79
C VAL A 243 8.42 -1.62 -20.28
N LYS A 244 7.44 -1.31 -21.12
CA LYS A 244 7.60 -1.38 -22.58
C LYS A 244 8.61 -0.34 -23.04
N ALA A 245 9.50 -0.70 -23.96
CA ALA A 245 10.33 0.27 -24.61
C ALA A 245 9.49 1.38 -25.23
N ALA A 246 9.93 2.63 -25.12
CA ALA A 246 9.30 3.72 -25.83
C ALA A 246 9.40 3.45 -27.35
N ALA A 247 8.28 3.44 -28.04
CA ALA A 247 8.22 3.24 -29.49
C ALA A 247 8.75 4.47 -30.22
#